data_1041d655c819b823ea446e8806b177c3
#
_entry.id   1041d655c819b823ea446e8806b177c3
#
_cell.length_a   1.000
_cell.length_b   1.000
_cell.length_c   1.000
_cell.angle_alpha   90.00
_cell.angle_beta   90.00
_cell.angle_gamma   90.00
#
_symmetry.space_group_name_H-M   'P 1'
#
loop_
_entity.id
_entity.type
_entity.pdbx_description
1 polymer ?
#
loop_
_entity_poly.entity_id
_entity_poly.type
_entity_poly.pdbx_seq_one_letter_code
_entity_poly.pdbx_strand_id
1 'polypeptide(L)'
;MLEDIRVMKELNINAVRTCHYPNDPRWYELCDIYGIYMVAEANIESHGMGYGDKTLAKEPTYEKAHLERNESNIKIYKNHPSIIFWSVGNEAGYGPNRPCQYEQAGQNGKTDIFCPMYYDYGGCEWYAKGDNPRPLIQCEYAHAMGNSMGGFKEYWDMVRKYPKYQGGFIWDFVDQGLRVKNKQGKT
;
A
#
# COMPACT_ATOMS: atom_id res chain seq x y z
N MET A 1 -0.76 -0.03 -18.70
CA MET A 1 -1.56 -1.05 -17.99
C MET A 1 -1.28 -2.48 -18.45
N LEU A 2 -1.58 -2.87 -19.71
CA LEU A 2 -1.31 -4.26 -20.15
C LEU A 2 0.18 -4.61 -20.09
N GLU A 3 1.04 -3.70 -20.49
CA GLU A 3 2.49 -3.90 -20.42
C GLU A 3 2.95 -4.04 -18.96
N ASP A 4 2.39 -3.27 -18.05
CA ASP A 4 2.70 -3.37 -16.61
C ASP A 4 2.32 -4.74 -16.07
N ILE A 5 1.13 -5.25 -16.43
CA ILE A 5 0.70 -6.61 -16.08
C ILE A 5 1.66 -7.67 -16.65
N ARG A 6 2.07 -7.51 -17.91
CA ARG A 6 3.03 -8.44 -18.54
C ARG A 6 4.34 -8.49 -17.75
N VAL A 7 4.92 -7.34 -17.46
CA VAL A 7 6.16 -7.24 -16.68
C VAL A 7 5.99 -7.81 -15.27
N MET A 8 4.87 -7.52 -14.61
CA MET A 8 4.58 -8.09 -13.30
C MET A 8 4.57 -9.62 -13.34
N LYS A 9 3.90 -10.21 -14.33
CA LYS A 9 3.87 -11.68 -14.48
C LYS A 9 5.24 -12.26 -14.77
N GLU A 10 6.05 -11.63 -15.60
CA GLU A 10 7.42 -12.06 -15.90
C GLU A 10 8.33 -12.02 -14.67
N LEU A 11 8.13 -11.04 -13.79
CA LEU A 11 8.88 -10.88 -12.56
C LEU A 11 8.28 -11.63 -11.35
N ASN A 12 7.23 -12.45 -11.57
CA ASN A 12 6.48 -13.15 -10.51
C ASN A 12 5.91 -12.21 -9.44
N ILE A 13 5.56 -10.99 -9.80
CA ILE A 13 4.79 -10.08 -8.95
C ILE A 13 3.34 -10.53 -8.99
N ASN A 14 2.76 -10.83 -7.83
CA ASN A 14 1.41 -11.38 -7.72
C ASN A 14 0.40 -10.45 -7.05
N ALA A 15 0.84 -9.28 -6.57
CA ALA A 15 -0.02 -8.33 -5.89
C ALA A 15 0.39 -6.88 -6.17
N VAL A 16 -0.59 -5.99 -6.15
CA VAL A 16 -0.41 -4.55 -6.28
C VAL A 16 -1.17 -3.80 -5.19
N ARG A 17 -0.67 -2.63 -4.82
CA ARG A 17 -1.38 -1.64 -4.01
C ARG A 17 -1.61 -0.41 -4.86
N THR A 18 -2.84 0.11 -4.88
CA THR A 18 -3.19 1.31 -5.66
C THR A 18 -2.79 2.57 -4.89
N CYS A 19 -1.51 2.85 -4.80
CA CYS A 19 -0.98 4.02 -4.07
C CYS A 19 -1.25 5.32 -4.82
N HIS A 20 -1.79 6.32 -4.23
CA HIS A 20 -2.45 6.42 -2.91
C HIS A 20 -3.90 6.83 -3.15
N TYR A 21 -4.52 6.27 -4.18
CA TYR A 21 -5.87 6.57 -4.66
C TYR A 21 -6.36 5.47 -5.60
N PRO A 22 -7.66 5.35 -5.87
CA PRO A 22 -8.19 4.42 -6.86
C PRO A 22 -7.61 4.67 -8.25
N ASN A 23 -7.26 3.58 -8.95
CA ASN A 23 -6.76 3.62 -10.31
C ASN A 23 -7.90 3.71 -11.35
N ASP A 24 -7.53 3.77 -12.63
CA ASP A 24 -8.46 3.62 -13.75
C ASP A 24 -9.28 2.32 -13.58
N PRO A 25 -10.61 2.33 -13.77
CA PRO A 25 -11.45 1.14 -13.61
C PRO A 25 -10.97 -0.09 -14.38
N ARG A 26 -10.38 0.11 -15.58
CA ARG A 26 -9.81 -0.99 -16.38
C ARG A 26 -8.66 -1.71 -15.68
N TRP A 27 -7.97 -1.05 -14.74
CA TRP A 27 -6.90 -1.68 -13.95
C TRP A 27 -7.45 -2.81 -13.09
N TYR A 28 -8.61 -2.61 -12.48
CA TYR A 28 -9.28 -3.62 -11.66
C TYR A 28 -9.72 -4.82 -12.51
N GLU A 29 -10.32 -4.56 -13.68
CA GLU A 29 -10.68 -5.61 -14.62
C GLU A 29 -9.47 -6.42 -15.09
N LEU A 30 -8.36 -5.76 -15.37
CA LEU A 30 -7.12 -6.42 -15.77
C LEU A 30 -6.54 -7.26 -14.62
N CYS A 31 -6.56 -6.77 -13.40
CA CYS A 31 -6.13 -7.54 -12.24
C CYS A 31 -7.00 -8.79 -12.04
N ASP A 32 -8.31 -8.69 -12.22
CA ASP A 32 -9.23 -9.83 -12.18
C ASP A 32 -8.90 -10.87 -13.26
N ILE A 33 -8.70 -10.42 -14.51
CA ILE A 33 -8.42 -11.30 -15.65
C ILE A 33 -7.06 -12.01 -15.50
N TYR A 34 -6.03 -11.28 -15.08
CA TYR A 34 -4.66 -11.80 -15.03
C TYR A 34 -4.25 -12.38 -13.68
N GLY A 35 -5.14 -12.36 -12.70
CA GLY A 35 -4.90 -12.94 -11.37
C GLY A 35 -3.82 -12.18 -10.59
N ILE A 36 -3.90 -10.86 -10.56
CA ILE A 36 -3.07 -10.01 -9.70
C ILE A 36 -3.92 -9.60 -8.49
N TYR A 37 -3.52 -9.99 -7.30
CA TYR A 37 -4.18 -9.55 -6.06
C TYR A 37 -4.03 -8.05 -5.87
N MET A 38 -5.00 -7.43 -5.18
CA MET A 38 -5.00 -5.99 -5.02
C MET A 38 -5.32 -5.57 -3.59
N VAL A 39 -4.55 -4.59 -3.12
CA VAL A 39 -4.92 -3.73 -2.01
C VAL A 39 -5.47 -2.43 -2.60
N ALA A 40 -6.79 -2.25 -2.53
CA ALA A 40 -7.46 -1.07 -3.08
C ALA A 40 -7.45 0.07 -2.06
N GLU A 41 -6.74 1.16 -2.36
CA GLU A 41 -6.55 2.27 -1.44
C GLU A 41 -7.51 3.42 -1.74
N ALA A 42 -8.09 3.98 -0.68
CA ALA A 42 -8.93 5.17 -0.77
C ALA A 42 -8.05 6.43 -0.94
N ASN A 43 -8.58 7.42 -1.63
CA ASN A 43 -7.89 8.69 -1.86
C ASN A 43 -7.82 9.53 -0.57
N ILE A 44 -6.98 9.12 0.36
CA ILE A 44 -6.69 9.83 1.60
C ILE A 44 -5.18 9.83 1.81
N GLU A 45 -4.56 10.95 1.53
CA GLU A 45 -3.15 11.23 1.74
C GLU A 45 -3.02 12.64 2.31
N SER A 46 -2.35 12.79 3.46
CA SER A 46 -2.20 14.09 4.10
C SER A 46 -0.87 14.28 4.83
N HIS A 47 0.18 13.62 4.36
CA HIS A 47 1.53 13.66 4.94
C HIS A 47 2.04 15.08 5.21
N GLY A 48 1.75 16.02 4.32
CA GLY A 48 2.13 17.43 4.47
C GLY A 48 1.59 18.12 5.73
N MET A 49 0.55 17.57 6.37
CA MET A 49 0.00 18.04 7.65
C MET A 49 0.65 17.35 8.85
N GLY A 50 1.55 16.40 8.62
CA GLY A 50 2.20 15.61 9.67
C GLY A 50 1.26 14.64 10.39
N TYR A 51 1.82 13.96 11.41
CA TYR A 51 1.11 12.91 12.16
C TYR A 51 0.65 13.35 13.57
N GLY A 52 0.96 14.60 13.95
CA GLY A 52 0.65 15.16 15.26
C GLY A 52 -0.79 15.64 15.41
N ASP A 53 -0.96 16.70 16.21
CA ASP A 53 -2.30 17.24 16.51
C ASP A 53 -2.94 17.99 15.32
N LYS A 54 -2.15 18.40 14.35
CA LYS A 54 -2.62 19.09 13.14
C LYS A 54 -2.99 18.18 11.98
N THR A 55 -2.89 16.84 12.18
CA THR A 55 -3.27 15.90 11.12
C THR A 55 -4.74 16.03 10.76
N LEU A 56 -5.06 15.91 9.48
CA LEU A 56 -6.46 15.98 9.01
C LEU A 56 -7.32 14.83 9.54
N ALA A 57 -6.70 13.72 9.97
CA ALA A 57 -7.42 12.61 10.60
C ALA A 57 -8.08 12.98 11.94
N LYS A 58 -7.62 14.03 12.60
CA LYS A 58 -8.17 14.55 13.86
C LYS A 58 -9.09 15.77 13.66
N GLU A 59 -9.16 16.31 12.47
CA GLU A 59 -9.93 17.49 12.14
C GLU A 59 -11.39 17.11 11.83
N PRO A 60 -12.38 17.47 12.66
CA PRO A 60 -13.77 17.04 12.49
C PRO A 60 -14.41 17.45 11.17
N THR A 61 -13.97 18.56 10.58
CA THR A 61 -14.51 19.05 9.30
C THR A 61 -14.14 18.14 8.12
N TYR A 62 -13.11 17.31 8.27
CA TYR A 62 -12.67 16.32 7.26
C TYR A 62 -13.29 14.94 7.43
N GLU A 63 -13.98 14.65 8.54
CA GLU A 63 -14.56 13.34 8.82
C GLU A 63 -15.45 12.85 7.67
N LYS A 64 -16.39 13.68 7.24
CA LYS A 64 -17.30 13.35 6.13
C LYS A 64 -16.53 13.05 4.84
N ALA A 65 -15.54 13.86 4.50
CA ALA A 65 -14.72 13.65 3.29
C ALA A 65 -13.94 12.34 3.34
N HIS A 66 -13.39 11.98 4.49
CA HIS A 66 -12.69 10.70 4.68
C HIS A 66 -13.64 9.51 4.56
N LEU A 67 -14.83 9.61 5.17
CA LEU A 67 -15.87 8.58 5.07
C LEU A 67 -16.31 8.35 3.63
N GLU A 68 -16.71 9.41 2.94
CA GLU A 68 -17.21 9.35 1.57
C GLU A 68 -16.19 8.78 0.58
N ARG A 69 -14.90 9.08 0.73
CA ARG A 69 -13.83 8.51 -0.12
C ARG A 69 -13.72 7.00 0.06
N ASN A 70 -13.71 6.53 1.31
CA ASN A 70 -13.67 5.10 1.61
C ASN A 70 -14.93 4.37 1.12
N GLU A 71 -16.11 4.93 1.41
CA GLU A 71 -17.37 4.35 0.96
C GLU A 71 -17.47 4.28 -0.56
N SER A 72 -17.07 5.34 -1.26
CA SER A 72 -17.07 5.39 -2.72
C SER A 72 -16.14 4.33 -3.31
N ASN A 73 -14.93 4.20 -2.78
CA ASN A 73 -14.00 3.17 -3.20
C ASN A 73 -14.61 1.77 -3.09
N ILE A 74 -15.19 1.45 -1.94
CA ILE A 74 -15.85 0.16 -1.71
C ILE A 74 -17.08 0.00 -2.61
N LYS A 75 -17.96 0.98 -2.69
CA LYS A 75 -19.20 0.90 -3.48
C LYS A 75 -18.93 0.64 -4.95
N ILE A 76 -17.91 1.28 -5.51
CA ILE A 76 -17.56 1.16 -6.93
C ILE A 76 -16.87 -0.18 -7.23
N TYR A 77 -15.93 -0.61 -6.38
CA TYR A 77 -15.02 -1.70 -6.72
C TYR A 77 -15.25 -3.02 -5.95
N LYS A 78 -16.21 -3.10 -5.06
CA LYS A 78 -16.45 -4.29 -4.19
C LYS A 78 -16.70 -5.62 -4.94
N ASN A 79 -17.01 -5.57 -6.22
CA ASN A 79 -17.30 -6.77 -7.01
C ASN A 79 -16.06 -7.30 -7.76
N HIS A 80 -14.89 -6.68 -7.59
CA HIS A 80 -13.64 -7.16 -8.17
C HIS A 80 -13.00 -8.22 -7.29
N PRO A 81 -12.92 -9.49 -7.72
CA PRO A 81 -12.37 -10.58 -6.92
C PRO A 81 -10.87 -10.45 -6.68
N SER A 82 -10.16 -9.66 -7.46
CA SER A 82 -8.75 -9.33 -7.23
C SER A 82 -8.51 -8.56 -5.94
N ILE A 83 -9.50 -7.78 -5.47
CA ILE A 83 -9.37 -6.99 -4.25
C ILE A 83 -9.45 -7.90 -3.03
N ILE A 84 -8.33 -8.10 -2.36
CA ILE A 84 -8.23 -8.91 -1.14
C ILE A 84 -8.21 -8.08 0.13
N PHE A 85 -7.80 -6.81 0.05
CA PHE A 85 -7.80 -5.88 1.17
C PHE A 85 -8.20 -4.47 0.74
N TRP A 86 -8.80 -3.74 1.67
CA TRP A 86 -9.10 -2.31 1.55
C TRP A 86 -8.09 -1.54 2.38
N SER A 87 -7.42 -0.57 1.77
CA SER A 87 -6.58 0.40 2.48
C SER A 87 -7.34 1.71 2.63
N VAL A 88 -7.45 2.18 3.87
CA VAL A 88 -8.25 3.37 4.18
C VAL A 88 -7.51 4.69 3.93
N GLY A 89 -6.27 4.63 3.50
CA GLY A 89 -5.44 5.78 3.16
C GLY A 89 -3.97 5.55 3.44
N ASN A 90 -3.17 6.57 3.17
CA ASN A 90 -1.72 6.60 3.37
C ASN A 90 -1.31 7.86 4.12
N GLU A 91 -0.33 7.76 4.99
CA GLU A 91 0.33 8.88 5.69
C GLU A 91 -0.61 10.02 6.15
N ALA A 92 -1.81 9.66 6.59
CA ALA A 92 -2.86 10.60 6.96
C ALA A 92 -3.00 10.84 8.47
N GLY A 93 -2.09 10.29 9.26
CA GLY A 93 -2.13 10.34 10.72
C GLY A 93 -3.15 9.36 11.32
N TYR A 94 -3.17 9.25 12.66
CA TYR A 94 -4.01 8.29 13.38
C TYR A 94 -5.33 8.94 13.83
N GLY A 95 -6.46 8.38 13.39
CA GLY A 95 -7.80 8.75 13.83
C GLY A 95 -8.60 7.52 14.33
N PRO A 96 -9.60 7.67 15.22
CA PRO A 96 -10.38 6.56 15.74
C PRO A 96 -11.28 5.93 14.68
N ASN A 97 -11.27 4.60 14.65
CA ASN A 97 -12.20 3.69 13.96
C ASN A 97 -11.95 3.39 12.48
N ARG A 98 -11.33 2.20 12.21
CA ARG A 98 -11.77 1.35 11.08
C ARG A 98 -11.05 0.01 11.02
N PRO A 99 -11.75 -1.11 10.65
CA PRO A 99 -11.11 -2.37 10.29
C PRO A 99 -10.55 -2.23 8.87
N CYS A 100 -9.33 -2.67 8.62
CA CYS A 100 -8.70 -2.84 7.30
C CYS A 100 -7.19 -2.71 7.44
N GLN A 101 -6.48 -2.49 6.37
CA GLN A 101 -5.07 -2.17 6.37
C GLN A 101 -4.86 -0.65 6.51
N TYR A 102 -4.01 -0.22 7.41
CA TYR A 102 -3.58 1.17 7.54
C TYR A 102 -2.23 1.25 8.28
N GLU A 103 -1.22 1.88 7.70
CA GLU A 103 0.16 1.84 8.22
C GLU A 103 0.32 2.56 9.56
N GLN A 104 -0.43 3.65 9.79
CA GLN A 104 -0.40 4.39 11.06
C GLN A 104 -1.21 3.72 12.19
N ALA A 105 -1.92 2.63 11.90
CA ALA A 105 -2.65 1.90 12.94
C ALA A 105 -1.72 1.23 13.96
N GLY A 106 -0.45 1.01 13.61
CA GLY A 106 0.53 0.39 14.50
C GLY A 106 0.11 -0.99 15.01
N GLN A 107 0.76 -1.45 16.08
CA GLN A 107 0.47 -2.77 16.64
C GLN A 107 -0.83 -2.84 17.44
N ASN A 108 -1.28 -1.72 17.98
CA ASN A 108 -2.50 -1.62 18.81
C ASN A 108 -3.74 -1.20 18.01
N GLY A 109 -3.60 -1.02 16.69
CA GLY A 109 -4.69 -0.60 15.82
C GLY A 109 -5.74 -1.68 15.60
N LYS A 110 -6.94 -1.25 15.23
CA LYS A 110 -8.08 -2.13 14.91
C LYS A 110 -8.07 -2.51 13.42
N THR A 111 -6.93 -2.95 12.90
CA THR A 111 -6.78 -3.42 11.52
C THR A 111 -6.56 -4.93 11.50
N ASP A 112 -6.98 -5.58 10.43
CA ASP A 112 -6.81 -7.04 10.28
C ASP A 112 -5.36 -7.42 9.98
N ILE A 113 -4.56 -6.47 9.50
CA ILE A 113 -3.18 -6.63 9.11
C ILE A 113 -2.32 -5.63 9.86
N PHE A 114 -1.18 -6.06 10.39
CA PHE A 114 -0.10 -5.16 10.79
C PHE A 114 0.67 -4.76 9.54
N CYS A 115 0.64 -3.48 9.21
CA CYS A 115 1.02 -2.95 7.93
C CYS A 115 2.02 -1.79 8.07
N PRO A 116 3.25 -2.06 8.59
CA PRO A 116 4.24 -1.03 8.73
C PRO A 116 4.82 -0.59 7.39
N MET A 117 5.37 0.63 7.35
CA MET A 117 6.10 1.18 6.23
C MET A 117 7.60 1.14 6.53
N TYR A 118 8.40 0.63 5.58
CA TYR A 118 9.88 0.54 5.68
C TYR A 118 10.40 -0.05 6.99
N TYR A 119 9.69 -1.06 7.49
CA TYR A 119 10.09 -1.74 8.72
C TYR A 119 11.37 -2.54 8.47
N ASP A 120 12.37 -2.36 9.32
CA ASP A 120 13.66 -3.01 9.15
C ASP A 120 13.61 -4.53 9.41
N TYR A 121 14.70 -5.21 9.10
CA TYR A 121 14.79 -6.67 9.27
C TYR A 121 14.56 -7.10 10.71
N GLY A 122 15.17 -6.37 11.68
CA GLY A 122 15.05 -6.67 13.10
C GLY A 122 13.62 -6.53 13.59
N GLY A 123 12.94 -5.47 13.17
CA GLY A 123 11.54 -5.23 13.48
C GLY A 123 10.61 -6.27 12.85
N CYS A 124 10.82 -6.61 11.59
CA CYS A 124 10.06 -7.67 10.91
C CYS A 124 10.24 -9.03 11.60
N GLU A 125 11.47 -9.39 11.91
CA GLU A 125 11.76 -10.67 12.59
C GLU A 125 11.19 -10.71 14.01
N TRP A 126 11.36 -9.63 14.77
CA TRP A 126 10.80 -9.49 16.11
C TRP A 126 9.27 -9.64 16.11
N TYR A 127 8.59 -8.94 15.21
CA TYR A 127 7.13 -9.05 15.09
C TYR A 127 6.71 -10.46 14.70
N ALA A 128 7.38 -11.05 13.72
CA ALA A 128 7.04 -12.37 13.19
C ALA A 128 7.26 -13.52 14.20
N LYS A 129 8.22 -13.37 15.12
CA LYS A 129 8.48 -14.32 16.21
C LYS A 129 7.52 -14.17 17.39
N GLY A 130 6.94 -12.99 17.59
CA GLY A 130 6.07 -12.70 18.74
C GLY A 130 4.67 -13.30 18.60
N ASP A 131 3.91 -13.27 19.71
CA ASP A 131 2.52 -13.76 19.78
C ASP A 131 1.49 -12.74 19.23
N ASN A 132 1.84 -12.06 18.15
CA ASN A 132 0.94 -11.10 17.53
C ASN A 132 -0.13 -11.82 16.70
N PRO A 133 -1.42 -11.49 16.84
CA PRO A 133 -2.49 -12.22 16.16
C PRO A 133 -2.61 -11.89 14.66
N ARG A 134 -2.10 -10.74 14.24
CA ARG A 134 -2.25 -10.25 12.87
C ARG A 134 -1.06 -10.63 11.99
N PRO A 135 -1.28 -10.97 10.70
CA PRO A 135 -0.18 -11.09 9.75
C PRO A 135 0.50 -9.74 9.54
N LEU A 136 1.79 -9.79 9.20
CA LEU A 136 2.58 -8.63 8.80
C LEU A 136 2.67 -8.59 7.28
N ILE A 137 2.23 -7.47 6.69
CA ILE A 137 2.44 -7.16 5.27
C ILE A 137 2.89 -5.70 5.22
N GLN A 138 4.11 -5.44 4.75
CA GLN A 138 4.57 -4.05 4.64
C GLN A 138 3.81 -3.33 3.53
N CYS A 139 3.22 -2.16 3.85
CA CYS A 139 2.56 -1.34 2.83
C CYS A 139 3.56 -0.76 1.83
N GLU A 140 4.77 -0.50 2.30
CA GLU A 140 5.91 -0.09 1.48
C GLU A 140 7.19 -0.67 2.07
N TYR A 141 8.08 -1.18 1.20
CA TYR A 141 9.43 -1.59 1.58
C TYR A 141 10.38 -1.49 0.38
N ALA A 142 11.68 -1.65 0.63
CA ALA A 142 12.71 -1.67 -0.41
C ALA A 142 12.61 -0.44 -1.35
N HIS A 143 12.52 0.75 -0.80
CA HIS A 143 12.38 2.05 -1.46
C HIS A 143 13.25 2.18 -2.74
N ALA A 144 12.69 1.80 -3.89
CA ALA A 144 13.39 1.64 -5.16
C ALA A 144 13.66 2.97 -5.88
N MET A 145 14.16 3.95 -5.15
CA MET A 145 14.52 5.27 -5.66
C MET A 145 16.04 5.43 -5.73
N GLY A 146 16.56 5.83 -6.89
CA GLY A 146 17.99 5.95 -7.08
C GLY A 146 18.73 4.62 -6.88
N ASN A 147 19.76 4.61 -6.05
CA ASN A 147 20.57 3.41 -5.74
C ASN A 147 20.27 2.88 -4.32
N SER A 148 19.02 2.65 -4.00
CA SER A 148 18.56 2.30 -2.66
C SER A 148 18.06 0.86 -2.49
N MET A 149 17.90 0.10 -3.58
CA MET A 149 17.48 -1.31 -3.55
C MET A 149 18.60 -2.23 -3.03
N GLY A 150 18.65 -2.44 -1.72
CA GLY A 150 19.54 -3.40 -1.09
C GLY A 150 18.81 -4.35 -0.16
N GLY A 151 19.37 -5.54 0.09
CA GLY A 151 18.85 -6.48 1.08
C GLY A 151 17.48 -7.07 0.78
N PHE A 152 17.04 -7.10 -0.47
CA PHE A 152 15.73 -7.61 -0.87
C PHE A 152 15.58 -9.10 -0.55
N LYS A 153 16.64 -9.87 -0.74
CA LYS A 153 16.68 -11.31 -0.44
C LYS A 153 16.40 -11.59 1.04
N GLU A 154 16.93 -10.79 1.93
CA GLU A 154 16.82 -10.95 3.38
C GLU A 154 15.36 -10.83 3.86
N TYR A 155 14.58 -9.92 3.29
CA TYR A 155 13.13 -9.86 3.55
C TYR A 155 12.43 -11.13 3.10
N TRP A 156 12.74 -11.65 1.92
CA TRP A 156 12.11 -12.86 1.39
C TRP A 156 12.55 -14.15 2.08
N ASP A 157 13.76 -14.19 2.62
CA ASP A 157 14.18 -15.29 3.48
C ASP A 157 13.34 -15.31 4.78
N MET A 158 13.00 -14.15 5.34
CA MET A 158 12.11 -14.06 6.49
C MET A 158 10.66 -14.42 6.14
N VAL A 159 10.15 -13.98 4.99
CA VAL A 159 8.81 -14.36 4.51
C VAL A 159 8.69 -15.89 4.41
N ARG A 160 9.70 -16.57 3.88
CA ARG A 160 9.72 -18.03 3.80
C ARG A 160 9.85 -18.72 5.16
N LYS A 161 10.54 -18.08 6.10
CA LYS A 161 10.83 -18.63 7.43
C LYS A 161 9.66 -18.45 8.42
N TYR A 162 8.98 -17.33 8.34
CA TYR A 162 7.95 -16.95 9.31
C TYR A 162 6.58 -16.78 8.65
N PRO A 163 5.64 -17.72 8.85
CA PRO A 163 4.30 -17.66 8.23
C PRO A 163 3.52 -16.39 8.52
N LYS A 164 3.83 -15.70 9.62
CA LYS A 164 3.21 -14.43 9.98
C LYS A 164 3.65 -13.26 9.10
N TYR A 165 4.86 -13.32 8.54
CA TYR A 165 5.34 -12.32 7.59
C TYR A 165 5.00 -12.75 6.17
N GLN A 166 4.00 -12.12 5.59
CA GLN A 166 3.41 -12.56 4.32
C GLN A 166 3.90 -11.78 3.10
N GLY A 167 4.77 -10.79 3.28
CA GLY A 167 5.35 -10.03 2.19
C GLY A 167 5.24 -8.51 2.35
N GLY A 168 5.27 -7.81 1.23
CA GLY A 168 5.16 -6.36 1.19
C GLY A 168 5.07 -5.83 -0.22
N PHE A 169 4.80 -4.53 -0.34
CA PHE A 169 4.72 -3.81 -1.60
C PHE A 169 5.97 -2.96 -1.77
N ILE A 170 6.70 -3.15 -2.87
CA ILE A 170 7.90 -2.36 -3.18
C ILE A 170 7.46 -0.95 -3.55
N TRP A 171 8.06 0.05 -2.95
CA TRP A 171 7.95 1.42 -3.40
C TRP A 171 9.12 1.76 -4.32
N ASP A 172 8.92 1.93 -5.62
CA ASP A 172 7.70 1.63 -6.32
C ASP A 172 7.98 0.75 -7.55
N PHE A 173 6.94 0.39 -8.30
CA PHE A 173 7.05 -0.58 -9.39
C PHE A 173 7.86 -0.06 -10.57
N VAL A 174 7.60 1.17 -11.00
CA VAL A 174 8.27 1.82 -12.13
C VAL A 174 8.55 3.28 -11.84
N ASP A 175 9.62 3.82 -12.45
CA ASP A 175 9.93 5.24 -12.36
C ASP A 175 8.75 6.09 -12.89
N GLN A 176 8.30 7.05 -12.08
CA GLN A 176 7.19 7.94 -12.39
C GLN A 176 7.63 9.16 -13.21
N GLY A 177 8.91 9.26 -13.55
CA GLY A 177 9.46 10.31 -14.39
C GLY A 177 8.93 10.26 -15.81
N LEU A 178 8.29 11.35 -16.27
CA LEU A 178 7.81 11.49 -17.64
C LEU A 178 8.85 12.19 -18.52
N ARG A 179 9.19 11.59 -19.65
CA ARG A 179 9.96 12.30 -20.69
C ARG A 179 9.10 13.35 -21.35
N VAL A 180 9.29 14.60 -20.97
CA VAL A 180 8.57 15.74 -21.58
C VAL A 180 9.58 16.60 -22.35
N LYS A 181 9.24 16.95 -23.59
CA LYS A 181 10.01 17.95 -24.33
C LYS A 181 9.54 19.33 -23.93
N ASN A 182 10.46 20.20 -23.57
CA ASN A 182 10.15 21.61 -23.36
C ASN A 182 9.82 22.33 -24.69
N LYS A 183 9.47 23.61 -24.63
CA LYS A 183 9.13 24.41 -25.84
C LYS A 183 10.29 24.49 -26.85
N GLN A 184 11.53 24.24 -26.44
CA GLN A 184 12.72 24.21 -27.29
C GLN A 184 13.06 22.78 -27.77
N GLY A 185 12.22 21.79 -27.50
CA GLY A 185 12.41 20.40 -27.92
C GLY A 185 13.47 19.63 -27.12
N LYS A 186 14.00 20.18 -26.02
CA LYS A 186 14.89 19.45 -25.09
C LYS A 186 14.07 18.62 -24.10
N THR A 187 14.51 17.38 -23.88
CA THR A 187 13.97 16.45 -22.86
C THR A 187 14.58 16.73 -21.52
#